data_d033b5ce02f0c65e8c64e5b2bc1a9df0
#
_entry.id   d033b5ce02f0c65e8c64e5b2bc1a9df0
#
_cell.length_a   1.000
_cell.length_b   1.000
_cell.length_c   1.000
_cell.angle_alpha   90.00
_cell.angle_beta   90.00
_cell.angle_gamma   90.00
#
_symmetry.space_group_name_H-M   'P 1'
#
loop_
_entity.id
_entity.type
_entity.pdbx_description
1 polymer ?
#
loop_
_entity_poly.entity_id
_entity_poly.type
_entity_poly.pdbx_seq_one_letter_code
_entity_poly.pdbx_strand_id
1 'polypeptide(L)'
;VAQARQLSDEIDSLGQQIDGLRIELSQARSEARLAERAVARDRKAVVESRDVVAALAAQGYMDMGSDPALELLMSGDPGAFLTEEATLAELDNNAGLRYAALHTAQVSAERASATAEQQIAQATALQTELNSKTAAIRQKIAAINSSVMTQAMTVFDHTGQYPDVALPLSGTLGASALRYALSRRGDPYVWGAAGPGQFDCSGLVVWAFSQEGVALPHYTGSLWDSGMHVSRANLQPGDLVFFFADISHVGMYAGNGLMVDAPTYGQPVQVQPINWNSYVGAVRVP
;
A
#
# COMPACT_ATOMS: atom_id res chain seq x y z
N VAL A 1 -33.02 16.99 2.79
CA VAL A 1 -32.78 15.53 2.80
C VAL A 1 -31.98 15.08 1.57
N ALA A 2 -32.44 15.37 0.33
CA ALA A 2 -31.74 14.94 -0.90
C ALA A 2 -30.30 15.50 -0.98
N GLN A 3 -30.11 16.78 -0.69
CA GLN A 3 -28.80 17.45 -0.72
C GLN A 3 -27.84 16.93 0.37
N ALA A 4 -28.37 16.56 1.55
CA ALA A 4 -27.55 15.96 2.61
C ALA A 4 -27.10 14.54 2.24
N ARG A 5 -27.97 13.75 1.58
CA ARG A 5 -27.60 12.42 1.07
C ARG A 5 -26.53 12.52 -0.01
N GLN A 6 -26.70 13.39 -0.99
CA GLN A 6 -25.72 13.60 -2.05
C GLN A 6 -24.34 13.99 -1.46
N LEU A 7 -24.32 14.91 -0.50
CA LEU A 7 -23.07 15.34 0.14
C LEU A 7 -22.42 14.22 0.96
N SER A 8 -23.23 13.35 1.54
CA SER A 8 -22.77 12.16 2.25
C SER A 8 -22.15 11.14 1.30
N ASP A 9 -22.81 10.81 0.20
CA ASP A 9 -22.30 9.90 -0.83
C ASP A 9 -20.96 10.42 -1.40
N GLU A 10 -20.82 11.74 -1.59
CA GLU A 10 -19.56 12.37 -2.00
C GLU A 10 -18.46 12.25 -0.95
N ILE A 11 -18.79 12.34 0.34
CA ILE A 11 -17.82 12.15 1.44
C ILE A 11 -17.34 10.70 1.47
N ASP A 12 -18.27 9.75 1.32
CA ASP A 12 -17.92 8.32 1.34
C ASP A 12 -17.04 7.96 0.15
N SER A 13 -17.36 8.43 -1.06
CA SER A 13 -16.51 8.23 -2.24
C SER A 13 -15.12 8.86 -2.08
N LEU A 14 -15.03 10.10 -1.58
CA LEU A 14 -13.75 10.73 -1.27
C LEU A 14 -13.00 9.99 -0.18
N GLY A 15 -13.70 9.45 0.80
CA GLY A 15 -13.14 8.65 1.88
C GLY A 15 -12.43 7.43 1.35
N GLN A 16 -13.10 6.67 0.50
CA GLN A 16 -12.50 5.49 -0.13
C GLN A 16 -11.28 5.85 -0.99
N GLN A 17 -11.33 6.96 -1.75
CA GLN A 17 -10.17 7.43 -2.50
C GLN A 17 -8.98 7.76 -1.58
N ILE A 18 -9.22 8.36 -0.42
CA ILE A 18 -8.17 8.65 0.57
C ILE A 18 -7.56 7.37 1.12
N ASP A 19 -8.37 6.36 1.42
CA ASP A 19 -7.88 5.09 1.95
C ASP A 19 -7.06 4.33 0.88
N GLY A 20 -7.49 4.36 -0.39
CA GLY A 20 -6.68 3.88 -1.52
C GLY A 20 -5.32 4.59 -1.60
N LEU A 21 -5.33 5.94 -1.59
CA LEU A 21 -4.09 6.74 -1.61
C LEU A 21 -3.17 6.48 -0.43
N ARG A 22 -3.70 6.15 0.76
CA ARG A 22 -2.88 5.76 1.92
C ARG A 22 -2.13 4.46 1.68
N ILE A 23 -2.78 3.47 1.05
CA ILE A 23 -2.15 2.20 0.70
C ILE A 23 -1.05 2.43 -0.33
N GLU A 24 -1.35 3.15 -1.42
CA GLU A 24 -0.37 3.49 -2.46
C GLU A 24 0.82 4.28 -1.90
N LEU A 25 0.57 5.24 -1.03
CA LEU A 25 1.62 6.01 -0.35
C LEU A 25 2.49 5.13 0.53
N SER A 26 1.90 4.17 1.25
CA SER A 26 2.65 3.21 2.07
C SER A 26 3.57 2.35 1.22
N GLN A 27 3.09 1.87 0.07
CA GLN A 27 3.88 1.11 -0.90
C GLN A 27 5.00 1.94 -1.49
N ALA A 28 4.69 3.13 -2.02
CA ALA A 28 5.68 4.05 -2.60
C ALA A 28 6.78 4.44 -1.60
N ARG A 29 6.43 4.67 -0.34
CA ARG A 29 7.42 4.91 0.73
C ARG A 29 8.30 3.69 1.01
N SER A 30 7.75 2.48 0.92
CA SER A 30 8.53 1.25 1.08
C SER A 30 9.52 1.08 -0.07
N GLU A 31 9.09 1.32 -1.31
CA GLU A 31 9.92 1.28 -2.50
C GLU A 31 11.02 2.35 -2.47
N ALA A 32 10.69 3.58 -2.07
CA ALA A 32 11.68 4.64 -1.89
C ALA A 32 12.78 4.25 -0.89
N ARG A 33 12.40 3.68 0.27
CA ARG A 33 13.40 3.20 1.24
C ARG A 33 14.28 2.06 0.71
N LEU A 34 13.73 1.17 -0.12
CA LEU A 34 14.51 0.11 -0.76
C LEU A 34 15.48 0.69 -1.78
N ALA A 35 15.04 1.66 -2.59
CA ALA A 35 15.87 2.36 -3.55
C ALA A 35 17.00 3.15 -2.87
N GLU A 36 16.72 3.86 -1.78
CA GLU A 36 17.74 4.56 -0.98
C GLU A 36 18.82 3.60 -0.43
N ARG A 37 18.41 2.41 0.04
CA ARG A 37 19.36 1.36 0.48
C ARG A 37 20.21 0.85 -0.69
N ALA A 38 19.64 0.72 -1.89
CA ALA A 38 20.38 0.36 -3.10
C ALA A 38 21.42 1.42 -3.43
N VAL A 39 21.04 2.71 -3.41
CA VAL A 39 21.96 3.84 -3.59
C VAL A 39 23.14 3.77 -2.61
N ALA A 40 22.86 3.56 -1.32
CA ALA A 40 23.90 3.47 -0.28
C ALA A 40 24.85 2.30 -0.54
N ARG A 41 24.33 1.13 -0.91
CA ARG A 41 25.12 -0.06 -1.23
C ARG A 41 25.99 0.19 -2.46
N ASP A 42 25.41 0.73 -3.54
CA ASP A 42 26.11 0.88 -4.80
C ASP A 42 27.16 2.02 -4.73
N ARG A 43 26.88 3.09 -3.98
CA ARG A 43 27.90 4.10 -3.65
C ARG A 43 29.08 3.53 -2.88
N LYS A 44 28.82 2.63 -1.92
CA LYS A 44 29.88 1.94 -1.19
C LYS A 44 30.73 1.10 -2.15
N ALA A 45 30.12 0.36 -3.08
CA ALA A 45 30.81 -0.42 -4.08
C ALA A 45 31.69 0.46 -5.01
N VAL A 46 31.22 1.67 -5.37
CA VAL A 46 32.00 2.65 -6.12
C VAL A 46 33.25 3.07 -5.35
N VAL A 47 33.11 3.41 -4.06
CA VAL A 47 34.24 3.82 -3.21
C VAL A 47 35.28 2.68 -3.11
N GLU A 48 34.82 1.46 -2.77
CA GLU A 48 35.70 0.29 -2.66
C GLU A 48 36.43 0.00 -3.99
N SER A 49 35.73 0.04 -5.12
CA SER A 49 36.33 -0.15 -6.44
C SER A 49 37.33 0.95 -6.80
N ARG A 50 37.02 2.20 -6.45
CA ARG A 50 37.89 3.35 -6.67
C ARG A 50 39.20 3.24 -5.87
N ASP A 51 39.09 2.82 -4.60
CA ASP A 51 40.27 2.65 -3.73
C ASP A 51 41.22 1.58 -4.29
N VAL A 52 40.66 0.50 -4.81
CA VAL A 52 41.42 -0.57 -5.47
C VAL A 52 42.12 -0.07 -6.73
N VAL A 53 41.42 0.68 -7.58
CA VAL A 53 41.98 1.27 -8.81
C VAL A 53 43.07 2.28 -8.47
N ALA A 54 42.84 3.13 -7.44
CA ALA A 54 43.84 4.11 -6.99
C ALA A 54 45.13 3.43 -6.47
N ALA A 55 45.02 2.32 -5.72
CA ALA A 55 46.14 1.56 -5.25
C ALA A 55 46.95 0.96 -6.40
N LEU A 56 46.28 0.43 -7.44
CA LEU A 56 46.95 -0.11 -8.63
C LEU A 56 47.68 0.99 -9.42
N ALA A 57 47.03 2.15 -9.60
CA ALA A 57 47.65 3.30 -10.30
C ALA A 57 48.89 3.82 -9.55
N ALA A 58 48.85 3.86 -8.21
CA ALA A 58 49.98 4.25 -7.40
C ALA A 58 51.15 3.22 -7.52
N GLN A 59 50.85 1.92 -7.54
CA GLN A 59 51.82 0.87 -7.72
C GLN A 59 52.47 0.93 -9.10
N GLY A 60 51.66 1.05 -10.17
CA GLY A 60 52.17 1.21 -11.54
C GLY A 60 53.02 2.46 -11.74
N TYR A 61 52.74 3.56 -11.00
CA TYR A 61 53.55 4.76 -11.03
C TYR A 61 54.92 4.57 -10.35
N MET A 62 54.98 3.78 -9.25
CA MET A 62 56.23 3.46 -8.58
C MET A 62 57.11 2.50 -9.40
N ASP A 63 56.49 1.59 -10.13
CA ASP A 63 57.18 0.60 -10.97
C ASP A 63 57.66 1.17 -12.32
N MET A 64 57.16 2.36 -12.75
CA MET A 64 57.60 3.05 -13.99
C MET A 64 59.07 3.50 -13.99
N GLY A 65 59.79 3.31 -12.90
CA GLY A 65 61.20 3.65 -12.79
C GLY A 65 62.18 2.54 -13.25
N SER A 66 61.69 1.34 -13.48
CA SER A 66 62.46 0.19 -13.98
C SER A 66 62.06 -0.10 -15.43
N ASP A 67 63.01 -0.03 -16.35
CA ASP A 67 62.79 -0.48 -17.74
C ASP A 67 62.95 -2.02 -17.75
N PRO A 68 61.86 -2.79 -17.95
CA PRO A 68 61.93 -4.27 -17.92
C PRO A 68 62.90 -4.86 -18.95
N ALA A 69 63.10 -4.13 -20.08
CA ALA A 69 64.04 -4.54 -21.11
C ALA A 69 65.49 -4.39 -20.65
N LEU A 70 65.78 -3.40 -19.80
CA LEU A 70 67.09 -3.20 -19.22
C LEU A 70 67.40 -4.21 -18.14
N GLU A 71 66.39 -4.60 -17.32
CA GLU A 71 66.49 -5.59 -16.26
C GLU A 71 66.68 -7.01 -16.83
N LEU A 72 66.03 -7.34 -17.98
CA LEU A 72 66.26 -8.55 -18.74
C LEU A 72 67.69 -8.67 -19.25
N LEU A 73 68.21 -7.60 -19.87
CA LEU A 73 69.58 -7.58 -20.38
C LEU A 73 70.63 -7.79 -19.27
N MET A 74 70.26 -7.48 -18.03
CA MET A 74 71.11 -7.61 -16.86
C MET A 74 70.89 -8.93 -16.09
N SER A 75 69.76 -9.61 -16.22
CA SER A 75 69.40 -10.80 -15.44
C SER A 75 70.06 -12.11 -15.92
N GLY A 76 70.43 -12.19 -17.20
CA GLY A 76 71.08 -13.38 -17.76
C GLY A 76 70.23 -14.66 -17.81
N ASP A 77 68.97 -14.63 -17.42
CA ASP A 77 68.01 -15.76 -17.39
C ASP A 77 66.74 -15.47 -18.22
N PRO A 78 66.68 -15.98 -19.47
CA PRO A 78 65.51 -15.80 -20.34
C PRO A 78 64.21 -16.48 -19.81
N GLY A 79 64.34 -17.51 -18.95
CA GLY A 79 63.18 -18.19 -18.38
C GLY A 79 62.47 -17.35 -17.30
N ALA A 80 63.24 -16.63 -16.49
CA ALA A 80 62.74 -15.70 -15.50
C ALA A 80 61.93 -14.56 -16.17
N PHE A 81 62.43 -14.03 -17.29
CA PHE A 81 61.76 -12.96 -18.06
C PHE A 81 60.39 -13.39 -18.63
N LEU A 82 60.30 -14.55 -19.25
CA LEU A 82 59.03 -15.04 -19.77
C LEU A 82 57.98 -15.26 -18.68
N THR A 83 58.43 -15.58 -17.46
CA THR A 83 57.54 -15.70 -16.29
C THR A 83 57.08 -14.32 -15.81
N GLU A 84 57.96 -13.32 -15.87
CA GLU A 84 57.68 -11.93 -15.48
C GLU A 84 56.77 -11.24 -16.50
N GLU A 85 56.98 -11.46 -17.81
CA GLU A 85 56.12 -10.94 -18.88
C GLU A 85 54.71 -11.55 -18.79
N ALA A 86 54.60 -12.85 -18.48
CA ALA A 86 53.29 -13.47 -18.23
C ALA A 86 52.60 -12.88 -16.99
N THR A 87 53.36 -12.57 -15.94
CA THR A 87 52.85 -11.95 -14.71
C THR A 87 52.40 -10.50 -14.98
N LEU A 88 53.16 -9.73 -15.77
CA LEU A 88 52.77 -8.37 -16.18
C LEU A 88 51.52 -8.37 -17.06
N ALA A 89 51.40 -9.31 -17.99
CA ALA A 89 50.19 -9.47 -18.80
C ALA A 89 48.95 -9.85 -17.97
N GLU A 90 49.15 -10.64 -16.93
CA GLU A 90 48.09 -11.00 -15.98
C GLU A 90 47.70 -9.81 -15.07
N LEU A 91 48.66 -8.97 -14.68
CA LEU A 91 48.45 -7.74 -13.94
C LEU A 91 47.66 -6.71 -14.78
N ASP A 92 48.01 -6.53 -16.06
CA ASP A 92 47.27 -5.65 -16.99
C ASP A 92 45.85 -6.12 -17.22
N ASN A 93 45.63 -7.43 -17.38
CA ASN A 93 44.29 -8.00 -17.49
C ASN A 93 43.47 -7.78 -16.20
N ASN A 94 44.08 -7.96 -15.04
CA ASN A 94 43.47 -7.69 -13.73
C ASN A 94 43.13 -6.19 -13.57
N ALA A 95 44.02 -5.29 -14.00
CA ALA A 95 43.76 -3.85 -14.00
C ALA A 95 42.54 -3.52 -14.89
N GLY A 96 42.44 -4.06 -16.09
CA GLY A 96 41.30 -3.90 -17.00
C GLY A 96 40.00 -4.38 -16.38
N LEU A 97 39.99 -5.54 -15.73
CA LEU A 97 38.81 -6.06 -15.03
C LEU A 97 38.35 -5.15 -13.87
N ARG A 98 39.31 -4.55 -13.13
CA ARG A 98 38.98 -3.64 -12.02
C ARG A 98 38.45 -2.30 -12.49
N TYR A 99 38.95 -1.75 -13.62
CA TYR A 99 38.38 -0.59 -14.28
C TYR A 99 36.95 -0.85 -14.78
N ALA A 100 36.72 -2.02 -15.38
CA ALA A 100 35.38 -2.42 -15.80
C ALA A 100 34.42 -2.57 -14.61
N ALA A 101 34.88 -3.12 -13.47
CA ALA A 101 34.12 -3.24 -12.24
C ALA A 101 33.75 -1.84 -11.68
N LEU A 102 34.70 -0.89 -11.64
CA LEU A 102 34.45 0.48 -11.21
C LEU A 102 33.39 1.16 -12.10
N HIS A 103 33.54 1.04 -13.41
CA HIS A 103 32.58 1.61 -14.36
C HIS A 103 31.19 1.00 -14.17
N THR A 104 31.09 -0.32 -14.00
CA THR A 104 29.83 -1.02 -13.73
C THR A 104 29.21 -0.54 -12.42
N ALA A 105 30.01 -0.38 -11.35
CA ALA A 105 29.54 0.13 -10.07
C ALA A 105 29.01 1.58 -10.18
N GLN A 106 29.69 2.44 -10.95
CA GLN A 106 29.26 3.82 -11.21
C GLN A 106 27.90 3.86 -11.93
N VAL A 107 27.75 3.11 -13.02
CA VAL A 107 26.50 3.02 -13.78
C VAL A 107 25.36 2.46 -12.90
N SER A 108 25.66 1.48 -12.06
CA SER A 108 24.68 0.93 -11.10
C SER A 108 24.23 1.98 -10.08
N ALA A 109 25.18 2.72 -9.50
CA ALA A 109 24.90 3.77 -8.54
C ALA A 109 24.08 4.94 -9.14
N GLU A 110 24.37 5.33 -10.39
CA GLU A 110 23.60 6.35 -11.11
C GLU A 110 22.14 5.88 -11.34
N ARG A 111 21.95 4.65 -11.81
CA ARG A 111 20.61 4.05 -12.00
C ARG A 111 19.84 3.95 -10.69
N ALA A 112 20.49 3.49 -9.63
CA ALA A 112 19.89 3.41 -8.32
C ALA A 112 19.46 4.79 -7.81
N SER A 113 20.29 5.83 -8.01
CA SER A 113 19.98 7.21 -7.65
C SER A 113 18.75 7.73 -8.41
N ALA A 114 18.71 7.55 -9.72
CA ALA A 114 17.57 7.98 -10.54
C ALA A 114 16.27 7.26 -10.12
N THR A 115 16.34 5.96 -9.82
CA THR A 115 15.19 5.19 -9.31
C THR A 115 14.72 5.71 -7.96
N ALA A 116 15.64 6.00 -7.04
CA ALA A 116 15.31 6.53 -5.71
C ALA A 116 14.63 7.90 -5.81
N GLU A 117 15.15 8.80 -6.65
CA GLU A 117 14.56 10.11 -6.90
C GLU A 117 13.14 10.01 -7.47
N GLN A 118 12.92 9.09 -8.40
CA GLN A 118 11.59 8.83 -8.98
C GLN A 118 10.61 8.32 -7.91
N GLN A 119 11.00 7.37 -7.08
CA GLN A 119 10.15 6.81 -6.03
C GLN A 119 9.82 7.83 -4.93
N ILE A 120 10.79 8.68 -4.56
CA ILE A 120 10.58 9.78 -3.61
C ILE A 120 9.61 10.81 -4.19
N ALA A 121 9.77 11.16 -5.47
CA ALA A 121 8.87 12.10 -6.15
C ALA A 121 7.43 11.56 -6.21
N GLN A 122 7.25 10.29 -6.52
CA GLN A 122 5.95 9.61 -6.52
C GLN A 122 5.31 9.64 -5.12
N ALA A 123 6.05 9.26 -4.07
CA ALA A 123 5.55 9.30 -2.70
C ALA A 123 5.15 10.72 -2.26
N THR A 124 5.90 11.73 -2.71
CA THR A 124 5.60 13.14 -2.42
C THR A 124 4.32 13.60 -3.13
N ALA A 125 4.13 13.22 -4.38
CA ALA A 125 2.91 13.53 -5.14
C ALA A 125 1.67 12.91 -4.49
N LEU A 126 1.73 11.62 -4.14
CA LEU A 126 0.66 10.91 -3.44
C LEU A 126 0.33 11.55 -2.07
N GLN A 127 1.35 11.98 -1.32
CA GLN A 127 1.14 12.69 -0.05
C GLN A 127 0.42 14.02 -0.26
N THR A 128 0.76 14.75 -1.31
CA THR A 128 0.13 16.04 -1.64
C THR A 128 -1.35 15.83 -2.03
N GLU A 129 -1.63 14.83 -2.86
CA GLU A 129 -2.98 14.48 -3.25
C GLU A 129 -3.82 14.04 -2.03
N LEU A 130 -3.27 13.19 -1.18
CA LEU A 130 -3.90 12.75 0.07
C LEU A 130 -4.28 13.94 0.96
N ASN A 131 -3.37 14.90 1.13
CA ASN A 131 -3.61 16.10 1.93
C ASN A 131 -4.74 16.96 1.33
N SER A 132 -4.77 17.13 0.01
CA SER A 132 -5.80 17.87 -0.71
C SER A 132 -7.19 17.23 -0.53
N LYS A 133 -7.31 15.91 -0.75
CA LYS A 133 -8.58 15.19 -0.58
C LYS A 133 -9.05 15.21 0.88
N THR A 134 -8.13 15.07 1.83
CA THR A 134 -8.44 15.17 3.27
C THR A 134 -8.99 16.56 3.64
N ALA A 135 -8.41 17.63 3.09
CA ALA A 135 -8.90 18.98 3.30
C ALA A 135 -10.33 19.17 2.69
N ALA A 136 -10.56 18.63 1.50
CA ALA A 136 -11.87 18.68 0.85
C ALA A 136 -12.96 17.98 1.67
N ILE A 137 -12.67 16.80 2.23
CA ILE A 137 -13.59 16.10 3.14
C ILE A 137 -13.89 16.93 4.38
N ARG A 138 -12.88 17.51 5.03
CA ARG A 138 -13.09 18.34 6.22
C ARG A 138 -13.99 19.54 5.94
N GLN A 139 -13.85 20.16 4.79
CA GLN A 139 -14.74 21.24 4.36
C GLN A 139 -16.18 20.76 4.15
N LYS A 140 -16.39 19.59 3.52
CA LYS A 140 -17.70 19.00 3.32
C LYS A 140 -18.37 18.61 4.63
N ILE A 141 -17.63 18.00 5.56
CA ILE A 141 -18.11 17.67 6.92
C ILE A 141 -18.51 18.93 7.68
N ALA A 142 -17.72 19.99 7.61
CA ALA A 142 -18.05 21.28 8.24
C ALA A 142 -19.34 21.90 7.66
N ALA A 143 -19.61 21.73 6.38
CA ALA A 143 -20.85 22.17 5.74
C ALA A 143 -22.07 21.34 6.19
N ILE A 144 -21.91 20.05 6.50
CA ILE A 144 -22.96 19.17 7.00
C ILE A 144 -23.31 19.48 8.46
N ASN A 145 -22.33 19.81 9.29
CA ASN A 145 -22.53 20.11 10.74
C ASN A 145 -23.40 21.37 11.00
N SER A 146 -23.85 22.08 9.98
CA SER A 146 -24.88 23.10 10.12
C SER A 146 -26.27 22.45 10.14
N SER A 147 -27.21 23.03 10.87
CA SER A 147 -28.63 22.74 11.15
C SER A 147 -29.36 21.55 10.46
N VAL A 148 -28.94 21.13 9.27
CA VAL A 148 -29.57 20.04 8.46
C VAL A 148 -29.31 18.67 9.07
N MET A 149 -28.14 18.45 9.68
CA MET A 149 -27.77 17.19 10.30
C MET A 149 -28.56 16.92 11.59
N THR A 150 -28.76 17.95 12.40
CA THR A 150 -29.57 17.84 13.64
C THR A 150 -31.01 17.46 13.32
N GLN A 151 -31.58 17.94 12.22
CA GLN A 151 -32.92 17.57 11.77
C GLN A 151 -33.00 16.15 11.19
N ALA A 152 -31.96 15.68 10.47
CA ALA A 152 -31.94 14.33 9.92
C ALA A 152 -31.82 13.27 11.04
N MET A 153 -31.03 13.53 12.07
CA MET A 153 -30.88 12.63 13.22
C MET A 153 -32.17 12.54 14.05
N THR A 154 -32.93 13.65 14.23
CA THR A 154 -34.20 13.62 14.96
C THR A 154 -35.29 12.83 14.23
N VAL A 155 -35.28 12.80 12.90
CA VAL A 155 -36.23 11.98 12.12
C VAL A 155 -35.90 10.49 12.25
N PHE A 156 -34.64 10.13 12.35
CA PHE A 156 -34.18 8.73 12.48
C PHE A 156 -34.50 8.14 13.86
N ASP A 157 -34.34 8.90 14.93
CA ASP A 157 -34.67 8.51 16.31
C ASP A 157 -36.17 8.15 16.49
N HIS A 158 -37.04 8.61 15.59
CA HIS A 158 -38.49 8.38 15.68
C HIS A 158 -38.98 7.19 14.86
N THR A 159 -38.16 6.60 13.97
CA THR A 159 -38.57 5.49 13.08
C THR A 159 -37.77 4.19 13.31
N GLY A 160 -36.84 4.18 14.24
CA GLY A 160 -35.81 3.16 14.44
C GLY A 160 -36.26 1.78 14.91
N GLN A 161 -37.14 1.14 14.16
CA GLN A 161 -37.27 -0.33 14.25
C GLN A 161 -36.30 -0.99 13.27
N TYR A 162 -35.23 -1.52 13.81
CA TYR A 162 -34.33 -2.38 13.03
C TYR A 162 -35.03 -3.69 12.68
N PRO A 163 -34.94 -4.19 11.42
CA PRO A 163 -35.48 -5.49 11.07
C PRO A 163 -34.91 -6.58 11.99
N ASP A 164 -35.77 -7.46 12.47
CA ASP A 164 -35.35 -8.62 13.27
C ASP A 164 -34.61 -9.60 12.35
N VAL A 165 -33.30 -9.75 12.55
CA VAL A 165 -32.43 -10.60 11.73
C VAL A 165 -32.22 -11.90 12.52
N ALA A 166 -32.69 -13.00 11.98
CA ALA A 166 -32.35 -14.32 12.51
C ALA A 166 -30.83 -14.50 12.40
N LEU A 167 -30.11 -14.52 13.51
CA LEU A 167 -28.66 -14.70 13.53
C LEU A 167 -28.30 -16.05 12.92
N PRO A 168 -27.32 -16.09 12.00
CA PRO A 168 -26.88 -17.36 11.43
C PRO A 168 -26.28 -18.25 12.50
N LEU A 169 -26.76 -19.47 12.56
CA LEU A 169 -26.27 -20.53 13.49
C LEU A 169 -25.03 -21.24 12.91
N SER A 170 -24.63 -20.93 11.66
CA SER A 170 -23.47 -21.55 11.00
C SER A 170 -22.17 -21.09 11.66
N GLY A 171 -21.24 -22.02 11.89
CA GLY A 171 -19.91 -21.76 12.45
C GLY A 171 -18.90 -21.26 11.42
N THR A 172 -19.34 -20.63 10.33
CA THR A 172 -18.43 -20.05 9.34
C THR A 172 -17.81 -18.74 9.86
N LEU A 173 -16.60 -18.45 9.42
CA LEU A 173 -15.90 -17.20 9.73
C LEU A 173 -16.77 -15.96 9.46
N GLY A 174 -17.34 -15.88 8.24
CA GLY A 174 -18.20 -14.76 7.87
C GLY A 174 -19.43 -14.61 8.76
N ALA A 175 -20.08 -15.73 9.14
CA ALA A 175 -21.23 -15.70 10.03
C ALA A 175 -20.85 -15.26 11.47
N SER A 176 -19.66 -15.63 11.93
CA SER A 176 -19.13 -15.15 13.22
C SER A 176 -18.83 -13.66 13.18
N ALA A 177 -18.14 -13.18 12.15
CA ALA A 177 -17.87 -11.76 11.95
C ALA A 177 -19.19 -10.95 11.84
N LEU A 178 -20.18 -11.47 11.11
CA LEU A 178 -21.51 -10.84 11.02
C LEU A 178 -22.16 -10.63 12.39
N ARG A 179 -22.04 -11.59 13.32
CA ARG A 179 -22.58 -11.42 14.70
C ARG A 179 -21.94 -10.23 15.42
N TYR A 180 -20.63 -10.03 15.23
CA TYR A 180 -19.96 -8.86 15.79
C TYR A 180 -20.46 -7.57 15.15
N ALA A 181 -20.57 -7.50 13.81
CA ALA A 181 -21.12 -6.33 13.13
C ALA A 181 -22.54 -6.01 13.61
N LEU A 182 -23.42 -7.01 13.72
CA LEU A 182 -24.78 -6.86 14.23
C LEU A 182 -24.83 -6.37 15.68
N SER A 183 -23.82 -6.67 16.50
CA SER A 183 -23.74 -6.16 17.88
C SER A 183 -23.41 -4.67 17.96
N ARG A 184 -23.02 -4.05 16.86
CA ARG A 184 -22.68 -2.60 16.76
C ARG A 184 -23.83 -1.75 16.25
N ARG A 185 -25.01 -2.33 16.02
CA ARG A 185 -26.20 -1.55 15.62
C ARG A 185 -26.45 -0.42 16.60
N GLY A 186 -26.68 0.78 16.07
CA GLY A 186 -26.84 2.01 16.84
C GLY A 186 -25.55 2.80 17.04
N ASP A 187 -24.38 2.22 16.79
CA ASP A 187 -23.11 2.96 16.87
C ASP A 187 -23.01 3.98 15.71
N PRO A 188 -22.50 5.20 15.98
CA PRO A 188 -22.50 6.26 14.98
C PRO A 188 -21.54 6.00 13.83
N TYR A 189 -21.92 6.45 12.63
CA TYR A 189 -21.01 6.53 11.49
C TYR A 189 -20.01 7.66 11.72
N VAL A 190 -18.73 7.34 11.59
CA VAL A 190 -17.63 8.31 11.56
C VAL A 190 -16.64 7.89 10.48
N TRP A 191 -16.42 8.74 9.50
CA TRP A 191 -15.50 8.47 8.42
C TRP A 191 -14.07 8.15 8.93
N GLY A 192 -13.48 7.06 8.39
CA GLY A 192 -12.15 6.56 8.78
C GLY A 192 -12.11 5.86 10.13
N ALA A 193 -13.25 5.62 10.77
CA ALA A 193 -13.32 4.90 12.04
C ALA A 193 -13.50 3.40 11.85
N ALA A 194 -12.71 2.60 12.58
CA ALA A 194 -12.76 1.14 12.61
C ALA A 194 -12.98 0.59 14.03
N GLY A 195 -13.91 1.19 14.77
CA GLY A 195 -14.33 0.73 16.09
C GLY A 195 -13.47 1.20 17.26
N PRO A 196 -13.82 0.78 18.49
CA PRO A 196 -14.94 -0.14 18.82
C PRO A 196 -16.31 0.53 18.96
N GLY A 197 -16.46 1.84 18.97
CA GLY A 197 -17.73 2.56 19.22
C GLY A 197 -18.15 3.50 18.10
N GLN A 198 -17.41 3.55 17.00
CA GLN A 198 -17.68 4.36 15.82
C GLN A 198 -17.13 3.63 14.60
N PHE A 199 -17.82 3.71 13.46
CA PHE A 199 -17.47 2.96 12.27
C PHE A 199 -17.76 3.75 10.99
N ASP A 200 -16.93 3.57 9.97
CA ASP A 200 -17.36 3.72 8.58
C ASP A 200 -17.72 2.35 7.97
N CYS A 201 -18.13 2.32 6.72
CA CYS A 201 -18.61 1.10 6.07
C CYS A 201 -17.57 -0.03 6.06
N SER A 202 -16.35 0.25 5.64
CA SER A 202 -15.23 -0.71 5.60
C SER A 202 -14.65 -0.97 6.98
N GLY A 203 -14.65 0.03 7.87
CA GLY A 203 -14.20 -0.10 9.25
C GLY A 203 -15.04 -1.05 10.09
N LEU A 204 -16.37 -1.06 9.88
CA LEU A 204 -17.24 -2.05 10.50
C LEU A 204 -16.86 -3.48 10.10
N VAL A 205 -16.61 -3.70 8.80
CA VAL A 205 -16.16 -5.00 8.27
C VAL A 205 -14.82 -5.40 8.89
N VAL A 206 -13.83 -4.53 8.82
CA VAL A 206 -12.48 -4.77 9.33
C VAL A 206 -12.51 -5.10 10.82
N TRP A 207 -13.26 -4.32 11.59
CA TRP A 207 -13.42 -4.56 13.02
C TRP A 207 -14.09 -5.91 13.30
N ALA A 208 -15.16 -6.23 12.59
CA ALA A 208 -15.91 -7.48 12.80
C ALA A 208 -15.04 -8.71 12.53
N PHE A 209 -14.27 -8.72 11.44
CA PHE A 209 -13.35 -9.81 11.13
C PHE A 209 -12.13 -9.85 12.07
N SER A 210 -11.67 -8.70 12.57
CA SER A 210 -10.59 -8.66 13.56
C SER A 210 -10.94 -9.37 14.87
N GLN A 211 -12.23 -9.43 15.25
CA GLN A 211 -12.69 -10.18 16.42
C GLN A 211 -12.54 -11.71 16.26
N GLU A 212 -12.45 -12.17 15.02
CA GLU A 212 -12.15 -13.57 14.67
C GLU A 212 -10.65 -13.79 14.33
N GLY A 213 -9.79 -12.78 14.59
CA GLY A 213 -8.36 -12.85 14.36
C GLY A 213 -7.94 -12.64 12.90
N VAL A 214 -8.85 -12.20 12.03
CA VAL A 214 -8.57 -11.93 10.61
C VAL A 214 -8.33 -10.45 10.39
N ALA A 215 -7.13 -10.11 9.93
CA ALA A 215 -6.77 -8.74 9.58
C ALA A 215 -7.13 -8.46 8.10
N LEU A 216 -8.04 -7.53 7.88
CA LEU A 216 -8.44 -7.06 6.56
C LEU A 216 -7.98 -5.61 6.35
N PRO A 217 -7.75 -5.20 5.09
CA PRO A 217 -7.41 -3.81 4.79
C PRO A 217 -8.63 -2.90 4.95
N HIS A 218 -8.43 -1.72 5.55
CA HIS A 218 -9.49 -0.72 5.73
C HIS A 218 -9.65 0.13 4.44
N TYR A 219 -10.08 -0.54 3.37
CA TYR A 219 -10.36 0.07 2.07
C TYR A 219 -11.24 -0.88 1.24
N THR A 220 -12.37 -0.38 0.72
CA THR A 220 -13.34 -1.21 -0.02
C THR A 220 -12.75 -1.88 -1.25
N GLY A 221 -11.90 -1.18 -2.01
CA GLY A 221 -11.21 -1.76 -3.17
C GLY A 221 -10.32 -2.95 -2.79
N SER A 222 -9.58 -2.85 -1.68
CA SER A 222 -8.78 -3.98 -1.20
C SER A 222 -9.63 -5.09 -0.56
N LEU A 223 -10.76 -4.75 0.04
CA LEU A 223 -11.73 -5.75 0.53
C LEU A 223 -12.35 -6.53 -0.63
N TRP A 224 -12.56 -5.89 -1.79
CA TRP A 224 -13.03 -6.54 -3.01
C TRP A 224 -12.09 -7.67 -3.46
N ASP A 225 -10.79 -7.51 -3.25
CA ASP A 225 -9.75 -8.49 -3.60
C ASP A 225 -9.40 -9.43 -2.43
N SER A 226 -10.06 -9.31 -1.26
CA SER A 226 -9.70 -10.06 -0.04
C SER A 226 -10.29 -11.48 0.04
N GLY A 227 -10.93 -11.97 -1.02
CA GLY A 227 -11.54 -13.31 -0.99
C GLY A 227 -12.10 -13.76 -2.33
N MET A 228 -13.00 -14.73 -2.27
CA MET A 228 -13.62 -15.33 -3.45
C MET A 228 -14.88 -14.55 -3.84
N HIS A 229 -14.98 -14.13 -5.11
CA HIS A 229 -16.20 -13.53 -5.64
C HIS A 229 -17.37 -14.50 -5.64
N VAL A 230 -18.51 -14.04 -5.13
CA VAL A 230 -19.72 -14.86 -4.96
C VAL A 230 -20.86 -14.29 -5.79
N SER A 231 -21.55 -15.13 -6.53
CA SER A 231 -22.77 -14.70 -7.24
C SER A 231 -23.90 -14.38 -6.27
N ARG A 232 -24.80 -13.46 -6.67
CA ARG A 232 -25.99 -13.08 -5.88
C ARG A 232 -26.81 -14.29 -5.39
N ALA A 233 -26.93 -15.33 -6.21
CA ALA A 233 -27.69 -16.54 -5.88
C ALA A 233 -27.03 -17.39 -4.79
N ASN A 234 -25.73 -17.24 -4.58
CA ASN A 234 -24.92 -18.03 -3.64
C ASN A 234 -24.52 -17.25 -2.39
N LEU A 235 -25.12 -16.09 -2.16
CA LEU A 235 -24.86 -15.25 -0.98
C LEU A 235 -25.16 -16.02 0.30
N GLN A 236 -24.23 -15.94 1.22
CA GLN A 236 -24.34 -16.51 2.57
C GLN A 236 -24.11 -15.41 3.63
N PRO A 237 -24.75 -15.51 4.81
CA PRO A 237 -24.52 -14.58 5.89
C PRO A 237 -23.02 -14.39 6.21
N GLY A 238 -22.57 -13.14 6.23
CA GLY A 238 -21.18 -12.76 6.41
C GLY A 238 -20.41 -12.48 5.11
N ASP A 239 -20.98 -12.75 3.93
CA ASP A 239 -20.40 -12.29 2.67
C ASP A 239 -20.39 -10.77 2.63
N LEU A 240 -19.32 -10.18 2.10
CA LEU A 240 -19.22 -8.75 1.86
C LEU A 240 -20.00 -8.40 0.59
N VAL A 241 -20.87 -7.42 0.67
CA VAL A 241 -21.68 -6.94 -0.47
C VAL A 241 -21.25 -5.51 -0.81
N PHE A 242 -20.96 -5.27 -2.09
CA PHE A 242 -20.36 -4.02 -2.56
C PHE A 242 -21.31 -3.25 -3.46
N PHE A 243 -21.21 -1.92 -3.41
CA PHE A 243 -22.12 -1.01 -4.06
C PHE A 243 -21.36 0.09 -4.80
N PHE A 244 -22.05 0.65 -5.82
CA PHE A 244 -21.59 1.69 -6.74
C PHE A 244 -20.45 1.22 -7.67
N ALA A 245 -20.36 1.84 -8.84
CA ALA A 245 -19.38 1.45 -9.87
C ALA A 245 -17.94 1.66 -9.45
N ASP A 246 -17.69 2.58 -8.53
CA ASP A 246 -16.39 2.87 -7.92
C ASP A 246 -16.10 2.05 -6.65
N ILE A 247 -17.00 1.10 -6.31
CA ILE A 247 -16.89 0.24 -5.11
C ILE A 247 -16.74 1.09 -3.84
N SER A 248 -17.43 2.23 -3.76
CA SER A 248 -17.28 3.18 -2.66
C SER A 248 -18.01 2.78 -1.37
N HIS A 249 -18.84 1.73 -1.37
CA HIS A 249 -19.55 1.26 -0.19
C HIS A 249 -19.55 -0.26 -0.06
N VAL A 250 -19.53 -0.73 1.19
CA VAL A 250 -19.57 -2.16 1.56
C VAL A 250 -20.47 -2.39 2.77
N GLY A 251 -21.18 -3.51 2.77
CA GLY A 251 -21.91 -4.06 3.92
C GLY A 251 -21.66 -5.56 4.07
N MET A 252 -22.18 -6.14 5.13
CA MET A 252 -22.15 -7.60 5.34
C MET A 252 -23.53 -8.17 5.15
N TYR A 253 -23.67 -9.16 4.27
CA TYR A 253 -24.94 -9.86 4.00
C TYR A 253 -25.47 -10.53 5.26
N ALA A 254 -26.69 -10.24 5.62
CA ALA A 254 -27.33 -10.78 6.83
C ALA A 254 -28.37 -11.88 6.54
N GLY A 255 -28.59 -12.20 5.26
CA GLY A 255 -29.66 -13.13 4.84
C GLY A 255 -30.92 -12.40 4.36
N ASN A 256 -31.75 -13.09 3.59
CA ASN A 256 -33.07 -12.63 3.14
C ASN A 256 -33.05 -11.26 2.41
N GLY A 257 -31.96 -10.93 1.70
CA GLY A 257 -31.81 -9.67 1.01
C GLY A 257 -31.52 -8.47 1.93
N LEU A 258 -31.13 -8.72 3.16
CA LEU A 258 -30.71 -7.74 4.15
C LEU A 258 -29.19 -7.69 4.27
N MET A 259 -28.65 -6.56 4.71
CA MET A 259 -27.25 -6.38 5.10
C MET A 259 -27.16 -5.57 6.38
N VAL A 260 -26.06 -5.72 7.10
CA VAL A 260 -25.65 -4.77 8.13
C VAL A 260 -24.50 -3.92 7.57
N ASP A 261 -24.58 -2.63 7.77
CA ASP A 261 -23.57 -1.67 7.34
C ASP A 261 -23.53 -0.45 8.26
N ALA A 262 -22.48 0.35 8.11
CA ALA A 262 -22.42 1.73 8.57
C ALA A 262 -22.69 2.62 7.33
N PRO A 263 -23.92 3.10 7.11
CA PRO A 263 -24.33 3.55 5.79
C PRO A 263 -23.72 4.89 5.39
N THR A 264 -23.77 5.88 6.28
CA THR A 264 -23.29 7.22 5.95
C THR A 264 -23.35 8.15 7.16
N TYR A 265 -22.79 9.35 7.02
CA TYR A 265 -22.77 10.36 8.07
C TYR A 265 -24.19 10.72 8.53
N GLY A 266 -24.45 10.66 9.84
CA GLY A 266 -25.76 10.94 10.44
C GLY A 266 -26.71 9.75 10.47
N GLN A 267 -26.28 8.57 10.03
CA GLN A 267 -26.97 7.31 10.23
C GLN A 267 -26.08 6.35 11.02
N PRO A 268 -26.62 5.65 12.02
CA PRO A 268 -25.85 4.68 12.77
C PRO A 268 -25.69 3.37 11.99
N VAL A 269 -24.84 2.48 12.50
CA VAL A 269 -24.79 1.09 12.06
C VAL A 269 -26.19 0.49 12.15
N GLN A 270 -26.66 -0.08 11.05
CA GLN A 270 -28.03 -0.58 10.95
C GLN A 270 -28.14 -1.82 10.06
N VAL A 271 -29.29 -2.49 10.17
CA VAL A 271 -29.68 -3.52 9.20
C VAL A 271 -30.67 -2.89 8.23
N GLN A 272 -30.41 -3.06 6.94
CA GLN A 272 -31.28 -2.51 5.89
C GLN A 272 -31.39 -3.45 4.69
N PRO A 273 -32.43 -3.31 3.86
CA PRO A 273 -32.53 -4.02 2.59
C PRO A 273 -31.39 -3.65 1.64
N ILE A 274 -30.85 -4.67 0.94
CA ILE A 274 -29.87 -4.43 -0.11
C ILE A 274 -30.51 -3.67 -1.27
N ASN A 275 -29.91 -2.55 -1.65
CA ASN A 275 -30.27 -1.84 -2.88
C ASN A 275 -29.63 -2.54 -4.08
N TRP A 276 -30.38 -3.42 -4.72
CA TRP A 276 -29.91 -4.20 -5.86
C TRP A 276 -29.62 -3.38 -7.11
N ASN A 277 -30.06 -2.12 -7.19
CA ASN A 277 -29.77 -1.24 -8.34
C ASN A 277 -28.34 -0.68 -8.30
N SER A 278 -27.78 -0.50 -7.11
CA SER A 278 -26.39 -0.04 -6.92
C SER A 278 -25.43 -1.18 -6.58
N TYR A 279 -25.92 -2.42 -6.41
CA TYR A 279 -25.12 -3.59 -6.11
C TYR A 279 -24.18 -3.95 -7.27
N VAL A 280 -22.91 -4.15 -6.98
CA VAL A 280 -21.86 -4.48 -7.95
C VAL A 280 -21.44 -5.94 -7.86
N GLY A 281 -21.34 -6.49 -6.66
CA GLY A 281 -20.93 -7.86 -6.44
C GLY A 281 -20.70 -8.18 -4.96
N ALA A 282 -20.22 -9.39 -4.70
CA ALA A 282 -19.93 -9.85 -3.34
C ALA A 282 -18.64 -10.65 -3.27
N VAL A 283 -18.03 -10.66 -2.08
CA VAL A 283 -16.80 -11.39 -1.77
C VAL A 283 -17.00 -12.19 -0.49
N ARG A 284 -16.59 -13.45 -0.50
CA ARG A 284 -16.49 -14.29 0.68
C ARG A 284 -15.05 -14.34 1.16
N VAL A 285 -14.82 -13.84 2.35
CA VAL A 285 -13.53 -13.94 3.04
C VAL A 285 -13.32 -15.40 3.47
N PRO A 286 -12.14 -16.02 3.16
CA PRO A 286 -11.86 -17.43 3.38
C PRO A 286 -11.73 -17.80 4.85
#